data_1f039f02c9b03fb5e156eed1a1688c93
#
_entry.id   1f039f02c9b03fb5e156eed1a1688c93
#
_cell.length_a   1.000
_cell.length_b   1.000
_cell.length_c   1.000
_cell.angle_alpha   90.00
_cell.angle_beta   90.00
_cell.angle_gamma   90.00
#
_symmetry.space_group_name_H-M   'P 1'
#
loop_
_entity.id
_entity.type
_entity.pdbx_description
1 polymer ?
#
loop_
_entity_poly.entity_id
_entity_poly.type
_entity_poly.pdbx_seq_one_letter_code
_entity_poly.pdbx_strand_id
1 'polypeptide(L)'
;MDFDLPDELKMLRETVRRFVDTELIPLEGKSLDGGKLKPDIEARLTERCKALGLWQLDLPEEWGGQGLGVLGRSVVWSELGRTVALPVRTVRILGPDIRAPLFALEGEMRERYLMPSIRGERESCFAQTEPDAGSDPGAMRTTAVRGGDSYVINGVKRFITNADGADFVILMAATDRAKGSHGGISCFVFDMDTPGVKLSTRYLTITGETPWEIVFDNVRVPASHLVGKEGHGFSLGQKWLGAGRIKQGARALGATRRCLELASAYAKERVTFGEPIAHRQAIQWRLVDSYVALEAGTLLVHRAAAKFDRGEGDRNDAYLVKLHCTEMAWQAADMCLQVHGGIGLTTDLPVERLWRDQRSHMITEGTPEIMRMALARHVLNTFGR
;
A
#
# COMPACT_ATOMS: atom_id res chain seq x y z
N MET A 1 25.98 17.05 -6.93
CA MET A 1 24.77 16.35 -6.47
C MET A 1 24.90 14.93 -6.99
N ASP A 2 24.98 13.95 -6.12
CA ASP A 2 25.04 12.55 -6.48
C ASP A 2 23.62 12.00 -6.52
N PHE A 3 23.24 11.37 -7.63
CA PHE A 3 21.92 10.74 -7.82
C PHE A 3 21.96 9.24 -7.56
N ASP A 4 23.16 8.69 -7.34
CA ASP A 4 23.35 7.29 -7.02
C ASP A 4 22.95 6.98 -5.58
N LEU A 5 22.53 5.74 -5.36
CA LEU A 5 22.32 5.24 -4.00
C LEU A 5 23.67 5.11 -3.27
N PRO A 6 23.71 5.38 -1.97
CA PRO A 6 24.85 5.01 -1.12
C PRO A 6 25.20 3.52 -1.26
N ASP A 7 26.47 3.17 -1.08
CA ASP A 7 26.93 1.79 -1.31
C ASP A 7 26.22 0.77 -0.42
N GLU A 8 25.88 1.14 0.82
CA GLU A 8 25.10 0.31 1.75
C GLU A 8 23.71 -0.03 1.15
N LEU A 9 23.04 0.96 0.54
CA LEU A 9 21.74 0.74 -0.11
C LEU A 9 21.86 -0.02 -1.44
N LYS A 10 23.00 0.10 -2.16
CA LYS A 10 23.29 -0.75 -3.31
C LYS A 10 23.43 -2.22 -2.88
N MET A 11 24.17 -2.48 -1.80
CA MET A 11 24.34 -3.83 -1.23
C MET A 11 22.99 -4.42 -0.75
N LEU A 12 22.18 -3.59 -0.07
CA LEU A 12 20.84 -3.99 0.35
C LEU A 12 19.97 -4.35 -0.87
N ARG A 13 19.98 -3.51 -1.91
CA ARG A 13 19.26 -3.78 -3.17
C ARG A 13 19.66 -5.10 -3.78
N GLU A 14 20.96 -5.39 -3.90
CA GLU A 14 21.45 -6.66 -4.47
C GLU A 14 21.04 -7.87 -3.63
N THR A 15 21.04 -7.73 -2.30
CA THR A 15 20.58 -8.79 -1.38
C THR A 15 19.09 -9.09 -1.59
N VAL A 16 18.26 -8.05 -1.62
CA VAL A 16 16.81 -8.21 -1.83
C VAL A 16 16.51 -8.70 -3.24
N ARG A 17 17.22 -8.20 -4.26
CA ARG A 17 17.09 -8.67 -5.64
C ARG A 17 17.34 -10.15 -5.76
N ARG A 18 18.43 -10.66 -5.18
CA ARG A 18 18.73 -12.09 -5.16
C ARG A 18 17.62 -12.88 -4.48
N PHE A 19 17.13 -12.43 -3.34
CA PHE A 19 16.00 -13.06 -2.65
C PHE A 19 14.75 -13.11 -3.55
N VAL A 20 14.41 -12.02 -4.24
CA VAL A 20 13.28 -11.97 -5.18
C VAL A 20 13.50 -12.97 -6.33
N ASP A 21 14.67 -12.94 -6.96
CA ASP A 21 14.95 -13.76 -8.14
C ASP A 21 15.00 -15.27 -7.82
N THR A 22 15.56 -15.64 -6.67
CA THR A 22 15.78 -17.06 -6.33
C THR A 22 14.68 -17.68 -5.49
N GLU A 23 13.93 -16.89 -4.72
CA GLU A 23 12.98 -17.45 -3.75
C GLU A 23 11.52 -16.98 -3.99
N LEU A 24 11.28 -15.78 -4.52
CA LEU A 24 9.92 -15.29 -4.72
C LEU A 24 9.41 -15.53 -6.15
N ILE A 25 10.16 -15.20 -7.19
CA ILE A 25 9.74 -15.40 -8.59
C ILE A 25 9.38 -16.88 -8.86
N PRO A 26 10.13 -17.89 -8.37
CA PRO A 26 9.76 -19.30 -8.55
C PRO A 26 8.43 -19.73 -7.88
N LEU A 27 7.90 -18.88 -6.98
CA LEU A 27 6.62 -19.11 -6.30
C LEU A 27 5.43 -18.42 -6.99
N GLU A 28 5.66 -17.64 -8.05
CA GLU A 28 4.59 -16.99 -8.80
C GLU A 28 3.55 -18.01 -9.28
N GLY A 29 2.27 -17.68 -9.16
CA GLY A 29 1.16 -18.59 -9.44
C GLY A 29 0.90 -19.69 -8.40
N LYS A 30 1.76 -19.89 -7.41
CA LYS A 30 1.67 -20.99 -6.42
C LYS A 30 1.52 -20.55 -4.97
N SER A 31 2.00 -19.32 -4.64
CA SER A 31 2.16 -18.84 -3.27
C SER A 31 0.87 -18.37 -2.62
N LEU A 32 -0.10 -17.93 -3.41
CA LEU A 32 -1.30 -17.27 -2.90
C LEU A 32 -2.53 -18.17 -2.94
N ASP A 33 -3.38 -18.00 -1.93
CA ASP A 33 -4.74 -18.51 -1.87
C ASP A 33 -5.66 -17.37 -1.40
N GLY A 34 -6.72 -17.08 -2.18
CA GLY A 34 -7.64 -15.97 -1.86
C GLY A 34 -6.95 -14.60 -1.67
N GLY A 35 -5.82 -14.37 -2.36
CA GLY A 35 -5.03 -13.14 -2.25
C GLY A 35 -4.16 -13.05 -0.99
N LYS A 36 -4.11 -14.09 -0.16
CA LYS A 36 -3.22 -14.23 1.03
C LYS A 36 -2.12 -15.24 0.73
N LEU A 37 -0.94 -15.11 1.35
CA LEU A 37 0.09 -16.15 1.29
C LEU A 37 -0.43 -17.42 1.96
N LYS A 38 -0.08 -18.58 1.39
CA LYS A 38 -0.32 -19.87 2.04
C LYS A 38 0.49 -19.92 3.33
N PRO A 39 -0.06 -20.47 4.45
CA PRO A 39 0.57 -20.39 5.76
C PRO A 39 1.99 -20.98 5.83
N ASP A 40 2.22 -22.10 5.16
CA ASP A 40 3.54 -22.78 5.09
C ASP A 40 4.58 -21.92 4.35
N ILE A 41 4.16 -21.28 3.25
CA ILE A 41 5.00 -20.37 2.47
C ILE A 41 5.29 -19.11 3.27
N GLU A 42 4.26 -18.51 3.91
CA GLU A 42 4.42 -17.32 4.73
C GLU A 42 5.40 -17.55 5.88
N ALA A 43 5.27 -18.64 6.62
CA ALA A 43 6.18 -19.00 7.71
C ALA A 43 7.63 -19.14 7.23
N ARG A 44 7.87 -19.88 6.14
CA ARG A 44 9.20 -20.07 5.56
C ARG A 44 9.82 -18.75 5.10
N LEU A 45 9.05 -17.92 4.38
CA LEU A 45 9.54 -16.64 3.88
C LEU A 45 9.80 -15.64 5.01
N THR A 46 9.00 -15.69 6.08
CA THR A 46 9.20 -14.87 7.28
C THR A 46 10.54 -15.19 7.94
N GLU A 47 10.86 -16.47 8.17
CA GLU A 47 12.15 -16.86 8.73
C GLU A 47 13.31 -16.47 7.80
N ARG A 48 13.10 -16.54 6.49
CA ARG A 48 14.09 -16.11 5.53
C ARG A 48 14.32 -14.59 5.59
N CYS A 49 13.27 -13.78 5.69
CA CYS A 49 13.36 -12.33 5.86
C CYS A 49 14.06 -11.96 7.16
N LYS A 50 13.79 -12.68 8.27
CA LYS A 50 14.52 -12.49 9.53
C LYS A 50 16.02 -12.75 9.35
N ALA A 51 16.39 -13.85 8.70
CA ALA A 51 17.78 -14.21 8.43
C ALA A 51 18.50 -13.20 7.52
N LEU A 52 17.76 -12.47 6.66
CA LEU A 52 18.29 -11.41 5.80
C LEU A 52 18.31 -10.04 6.46
N GLY A 53 17.87 -9.89 7.73
CA GLY A 53 17.77 -8.61 8.41
C GLY A 53 16.64 -7.72 7.87
N LEU A 54 15.62 -8.31 7.23
CA LEU A 54 14.49 -7.56 6.65
C LEU A 54 13.24 -7.58 7.56
N TRP A 55 13.34 -8.14 8.77
CA TRP A 55 12.23 -8.20 9.71
C TRP A 55 11.97 -6.84 10.34
N GLN A 56 10.70 -6.48 10.52
CA GLN A 56 10.27 -5.19 11.06
C GLN A 56 10.75 -3.96 10.26
N LEU A 57 10.83 -4.12 8.95
CA LEU A 57 11.34 -3.14 8.01
C LEU A 57 10.63 -1.78 8.11
N ASP A 58 9.31 -1.79 8.24
CA ASP A 58 8.48 -0.56 8.26
C ASP A 58 8.32 0.03 9.68
N LEU A 59 8.86 -0.62 10.72
CA LEU A 59 8.79 -0.16 12.12
C LEU A 59 9.90 0.86 12.39
N PRO A 60 9.59 1.98 13.09
CA PRO A 60 10.63 2.91 13.58
C PRO A 60 11.64 2.22 14.51
N GLU A 61 12.88 2.71 14.52
CA GLU A 61 13.97 2.14 15.31
C GLU A 61 13.67 2.13 16.81
N GLU A 62 13.07 3.21 17.32
CA GLU A 62 12.64 3.35 18.72
C GLU A 62 11.64 2.26 19.17
N TRP A 63 11.01 1.55 18.22
CA TRP A 63 10.10 0.44 18.44
C TRP A 63 10.68 -0.91 18.04
N GLY A 64 12.00 -0.98 17.81
CA GLY A 64 12.70 -2.22 17.45
C GLY A 64 12.81 -2.47 15.93
N GLY A 65 12.52 -1.48 15.09
CA GLY A 65 12.69 -1.57 13.64
C GLY A 65 14.15 -1.44 13.20
N GLN A 66 14.39 -1.58 11.90
CA GLN A 66 15.73 -1.62 11.30
C GLN A 66 16.36 -0.25 11.07
N GLY A 67 15.67 0.85 11.33
CA GLY A 67 16.22 2.21 11.13
C GLY A 67 16.56 2.59 9.69
N LEU A 68 16.03 1.88 8.69
CA LEU A 68 16.39 2.05 7.27
C LEU A 68 15.92 3.37 6.64
N GLY A 69 15.18 4.19 7.34
CA GLY A 69 14.56 5.38 6.76
C GLY A 69 13.57 5.05 5.61
N VAL A 70 13.02 6.09 5.02
CA VAL A 70 12.07 5.95 3.89
C VAL A 70 12.80 5.56 2.61
N LEU A 71 14.04 6.07 2.40
CA LEU A 71 14.84 5.74 1.23
C LEU A 71 15.23 4.25 1.21
N GLY A 72 15.78 3.73 2.31
CA GLY A 72 16.16 2.32 2.40
C GLY A 72 14.96 1.39 2.25
N ARG A 73 13.83 1.72 2.88
CA ARG A 73 12.56 0.98 2.69
C ARG A 73 12.09 1.02 1.24
N SER A 74 12.23 2.15 0.55
CA SER A 74 11.86 2.29 -0.87
C SER A 74 12.69 1.38 -1.77
N VAL A 75 13.98 1.22 -1.47
CA VAL A 75 14.88 0.29 -2.19
C VAL A 75 14.37 -1.15 -2.04
N VAL A 76 14.05 -1.59 -0.81
CA VAL A 76 13.51 -2.94 -0.56
C VAL A 76 12.19 -3.14 -1.28
N TRP A 77 11.24 -2.21 -1.13
CA TRP A 77 9.92 -2.33 -1.76
C TRP A 77 9.98 -2.26 -3.29
N SER A 78 10.97 -1.58 -3.87
CA SER A 78 11.20 -1.59 -5.32
C SER A 78 11.58 -2.99 -5.82
N GLU A 79 12.48 -3.69 -5.14
CA GLU A 79 12.82 -5.07 -5.54
C GLU A 79 11.66 -6.04 -5.31
N LEU A 80 10.96 -5.95 -4.16
CA LEU A 80 9.78 -6.79 -3.88
C LEU A 80 8.62 -6.54 -4.86
N GLY A 81 8.53 -5.34 -5.43
CA GLY A 81 7.54 -5.02 -6.47
C GLY A 81 7.75 -5.75 -7.80
N ARG A 82 8.90 -6.42 -8.01
CA ARG A 82 9.20 -7.20 -9.22
C ARG A 82 8.48 -8.54 -9.29
N THR A 83 7.82 -8.97 -8.22
CA THR A 83 7.14 -10.26 -8.19
C THR A 83 5.66 -10.14 -7.85
N VAL A 84 4.87 -11.06 -8.38
CA VAL A 84 3.46 -11.28 -8.04
C VAL A 84 3.26 -12.43 -7.04
N ALA A 85 4.32 -12.98 -6.49
CA ALA A 85 4.25 -14.03 -5.47
C ALA A 85 3.76 -13.52 -4.11
N LEU A 86 3.74 -12.20 -3.90
CA LEU A 86 3.31 -11.57 -2.66
C LEU A 86 1.91 -10.96 -2.80
N PRO A 87 1.15 -10.85 -1.69
CA PRO A 87 -0.12 -10.13 -1.68
C PRO A 87 0.02 -8.67 -2.13
N VAL A 88 -1.04 -8.14 -2.73
CA VAL A 88 -1.03 -6.75 -3.21
C VAL A 88 -0.94 -5.75 -2.06
N ARG A 89 -1.55 -6.05 -0.90
CA ARG A 89 -1.61 -5.11 0.23
C ARG A 89 -0.89 -5.60 1.47
N THR A 90 -1.30 -6.70 2.05
CA THR A 90 -0.79 -7.15 3.35
C THR A 90 0.37 -8.11 3.18
N VAL A 91 1.60 -7.59 3.18
CA VAL A 91 2.84 -8.37 3.09
C VAL A 91 3.44 -8.51 4.48
N ARG A 92 3.28 -9.68 5.14
CA ARG A 92 3.68 -9.93 6.53
C ARG A 92 5.08 -10.50 6.68
N ILE A 93 5.68 -11.04 5.64
CA ILE A 93 7.02 -11.63 5.70
C ILE A 93 8.12 -10.66 6.13
N LEU A 94 7.84 -9.35 6.08
CA LEU A 94 8.74 -8.28 6.56
C LEU A 94 8.39 -7.77 7.95
N GLY A 95 7.44 -8.36 8.62
CA GLY A 95 6.94 -7.95 9.92
C GLY A 95 5.45 -7.59 9.91
N PRO A 96 4.89 -7.33 11.09
CA PRO A 96 3.50 -6.93 11.23
C PRO A 96 3.25 -5.55 10.60
N ASP A 97 2.05 -5.37 10.03
CA ASP A 97 1.61 -4.09 9.43
C ASP A 97 1.07 -3.15 10.52
N ILE A 98 1.97 -2.39 11.15
CA ILE A 98 1.61 -1.45 12.21
C ILE A 98 1.10 -0.14 11.60
N ARG A 99 -0.16 0.16 11.87
CA ARG A 99 -0.78 1.37 11.34
C ARG A 99 -0.51 2.58 12.22
N ALA A 100 -0.12 3.69 11.62
CA ALA A 100 0.35 4.88 12.33
C ALA A 100 -0.59 5.41 13.44
N PRO A 101 -1.93 5.32 13.37
CA PRO A 101 -2.76 5.73 14.50
C PRO A 101 -2.44 5.00 15.82
N LEU A 102 -1.90 3.78 15.75
CA LEU A 102 -1.54 3.01 16.95
C LEU A 102 -0.39 3.66 17.75
N PHE A 103 0.54 4.36 17.09
CA PHE A 103 1.63 5.06 17.77
C PHE A 103 1.17 6.27 18.59
N ALA A 104 -0.07 6.72 18.41
CA ALA A 104 -0.70 7.76 19.23
C ALA A 104 -1.40 7.20 20.48
N LEU A 105 -1.38 5.89 20.68
CA LEU A 105 -1.94 5.26 21.88
C LEU A 105 -1.02 5.43 23.08
N GLU A 106 -1.61 5.64 24.25
CA GLU A 106 -0.92 5.80 25.53
C GLU A 106 -1.49 4.86 26.59
N GLY A 107 -0.75 4.67 27.69
CA GLY A 107 -1.17 3.90 28.86
C GLY A 107 -1.69 2.50 28.51
N GLU A 108 -2.82 2.11 29.08
CA GLU A 108 -3.44 0.79 28.90
C GLU A 108 -3.76 0.48 27.44
N MET A 109 -4.17 1.48 26.65
CA MET A 109 -4.50 1.28 25.24
C MET A 109 -3.26 0.93 24.41
N ARG A 110 -2.09 1.51 24.72
CA ARG A 110 -0.82 1.13 24.12
C ARG A 110 -0.48 -0.34 24.40
N GLU A 111 -0.56 -0.75 25.65
CA GLU A 111 -0.26 -2.13 26.08
C GLU A 111 -1.24 -3.15 25.47
N ARG A 112 -2.50 -2.75 25.27
CA ARG A 112 -3.54 -3.64 24.73
C ARG A 112 -3.48 -3.82 23.22
N TYR A 113 -3.13 -2.75 22.47
CA TYR A 113 -3.22 -2.76 20.99
C TYR A 113 -1.88 -2.58 20.29
N LEU A 114 -1.05 -1.59 20.66
CA LEU A 114 0.21 -1.35 19.95
C LEU A 114 1.27 -2.41 20.25
N MET A 115 1.53 -2.68 21.54
CA MET A 115 2.61 -3.60 21.92
C MET A 115 2.41 -5.03 21.40
N PRO A 116 1.21 -5.63 21.51
CA PRO A 116 0.96 -6.95 20.89
C PRO A 116 1.03 -6.93 19.36
N SER A 117 0.63 -5.81 18.71
CA SER A 117 0.78 -5.68 17.27
C SER A 117 2.24 -5.65 16.82
N ILE A 118 3.11 -4.94 17.56
CA ILE A 118 4.56 -4.91 17.29
C ILE A 118 5.16 -6.32 17.39
N ARG A 119 4.70 -7.14 18.33
CA ARG A 119 5.13 -8.54 18.49
C ARG A 119 4.49 -9.50 17.46
N GLY A 120 3.53 -9.02 16.66
CA GLY A 120 2.79 -9.86 15.71
C GLY A 120 1.76 -10.78 16.37
N GLU A 121 1.37 -10.50 17.61
CA GLU A 121 0.40 -11.28 18.39
C GLU A 121 -1.05 -10.87 18.10
N ARG A 122 -1.25 -9.64 17.64
CA ARG A 122 -2.57 -9.08 17.30
C ARG A 122 -2.52 -8.29 16.00
N GLU A 123 -3.56 -8.43 15.20
CA GLU A 123 -3.69 -7.77 13.91
C GLU A 123 -4.84 -6.78 13.86
N SER A 124 -4.65 -5.70 13.13
CA SER A 124 -5.68 -4.69 12.92
C SER A 124 -6.22 -4.69 11.50
N CYS A 125 -7.47 -4.23 11.36
CA CYS A 125 -7.98 -3.69 10.10
C CYS A 125 -8.21 -2.19 10.22
N PHE A 126 -8.08 -1.47 9.07
CA PHE A 126 -8.32 -0.03 9.01
C PHE A 126 -9.63 0.26 8.28
N ALA A 127 -10.59 0.83 8.98
CA ALA A 127 -11.96 1.03 8.54
C ALA A 127 -12.30 2.52 8.35
N GLN A 128 -12.11 3.02 7.10
CA GLN A 128 -12.43 4.39 6.72
C GLN A 128 -13.52 4.47 5.65
N THR A 129 -13.32 3.76 4.53
CA THR A 129 -14.19 3.83 3.35
C THR A 129 -15.60 3.34 3.64
N GLU A 130 -16.59 4.04 3.10
CA GLU A 130 -18.02 3.72 3.21
C GLU A 130 -18.67 3.51 1.84
N PRO A 131 -19.89 2.96 1.77
CA PRO A 131 -20.63 2.86 0.51
C PRO A 131 -20.70 4.16 -0.29
N ASP A 132 -20.88 5.28 0.40
CA ASP A 132 -21.08 6.61 -0.19
C ASP A 132 -19.90 7.58 0.05
N ALA A 133 -18.84 7.16 0.74
CA ALA A 133 -17.69 8.01 1.08
C ALA A 133 -16.35 7.27 0.89
N GLY A 134 -15.79 7.40 -0.32
CA GLY A 134 -14.47 6.86 -0.69
C GLY A 134 -13.46 7.98 -0.89
N SER A 135 -13.47 8.59 -2.08
CA SER A 135 -12.59 9.72 -2.45
C SER A 135 -12.83 10.99 -1.64
N ASP A 136 -14.06 11.20 -1.16
CA ASP A 136 -14.42 12.24 -0.21
C ASP A 136 -14.68 11.65 1.18
N PRO A 137 -13.68 11.57 2.06
CA PRO A 137 -13.87 11.09 3.42
C PRO A 137 -14.67 12.04 4.31
N GLY A 138 -14.82 13.31 3.89
CA GLY A 138 -15.64 14.30 4.59
C GLY A 138 -17.14 13.98 4.55
N ALA A 139 -17.58 13.22 3.55
CA ALA A 139 -18.98 12.75 3.42
C ALA A 139 -19.32 11.55 4.30
N MET A 140 -18.44 11.15 5.21
CA MET A 140 -18.59 10.00 6.10
C MET A 140 -19.91 10.02 6.88
N ARG A 141 -20.62 8.88 6.86
CA ARG A 141 -21.92 8.70 7.54
C ARG A 141 -21.85 7.89 8.83
N THR A 142 -20.83 7.06 9.00
CA THR A 142 -20.58 6.37 10.27
C THR A 142 -20.37 7.41 11.35
N THR A 143 -21.17 7.35 12.42
CA THR A 143 -21.16 8.32 13.53
C THR A 143 -20.64 7.69 14.81
N ALA A 144 -20.02 8.51 15.66
CA ALA A 144 -19.69 8.17 17.03
C ALA A 144 -20.25 9.28 17.92
N VAL A 145 -21.37 9.00 18.60
CA VAL A 145 -22.07 9.94 19.46
C VAL A 145 -21.64 9.74 20.90
N ARG A 146 -21.13 10.79 21.54
CA ARG A 146 -20.67 10.74 22.92
C ARG A 146 -21.86 10.72 23.87
N GLY A 147 -21.82 9.77 24.83
CA GLY A 147 -22.76 9.62 25.91
C GLY A 147 -22.04 9.39 27.23
N GLY A 148 -21.77 10.46 27.98
CA GLY A 148 -20.99 10.42 29.22
C GLY A 148 -19.53 10.00 28.96
N ASP A 149 -19.11 8.88 29.51
CA ASP A 149 -17.78 8.28 29.43
C ASP A 149 -17.62 7.25 28.29
N SER A 150 -18.60 7.19 27.39
CA SER A 150 -18.60 6.26 26.26
C SER A 150 -19.03 6.93 24.95
N TYR A 151 -18.77 6.23 23.82
CA TYR A 151 -19.33 6.56 22.51
C TYR A 151 -20.23 5.43 22.04
N VAL A 152 -21.31 5.77 21.34
CA VAL A 152 -22.17 4.85 20.60
C VAL A 152 -21.90 5.04 19.12
N ILE A 153 -21.45 3.98 18.46
CA ILE A 153 -21.02 3.98 17.07
C ILE A 153 -22.06 3.26 16.21
N ASN A 154 -22.47 3.93 15.12
CA ASN A 154 -23.40 3.38 14.13
C ASN A 154 -22.91 3.71 12.72
N GLY A 155 -22.98 2.72 11.81
CA GLY A 155 -22.64 2.91 10.41
C GLY A 155 -22.16 1.65 9.71
N VAL A 156 -21.60 1.86 8.49
CA VAL A 156 -21.13 0.76 7.62
C VAL A 156 -19.81 1.16 7.01
N LYS A 157 -18.83 0.27 7.05
CA LYS A 157 -17.53 0.43 6.38
C LYS A 157 -17.37 -0.63 5.31
N ARG A 158 -16.85 -0.23 4.14
CA ARG A 158 -16.76 -1.09 2.95
C ARG A 158 -15.31 -1.25 2.46
N PHE A 159 -15.03 -2.40 1.85
CA PHE A 159 -13.71 -2.76 1.30
C PHE A 159 -12.61 -2.81 2.36
N ILE A 160 -12.92 -3.29 3.54
CA ILE A 160 -11.97 -3.37 4.65
C ILE A 160 -11.11 -4.62 4.51
N THR A 161 -9.84 -4.40 4.17
CA THR A 161 -8.84 -5.45 4.01
C THR A 161 -8.53 -6.11 5.35
N ASN A 162 -8.45 -7.44 5.34
CA ASN A 162 -8.12 -8.27 6.51
C ASN A 162 -9.14 -8.19 7.68
N ALA A 163 -10.39 -7.78 7.43
CA ALA A 163 -11.38 -7.68 8.52
C ALA A 163 -11.74 -9.05 9.12
N ASP A 164 -11.63 -10.12 8.34
CA ASP A 164 -11.88 -11.51 8.75
C ASP A 164 -10.74 -12.14 9.57
N GLY A 165 -9.56 -11.53 9.56
CA GLY A 165 -8.39 -11.97 10.33
C GLY A 165 -7.93 -10.97 11.38
N ALA A 166 -8.62 -9.83 11.52
CA ALA A 166 -8.26 -8.79 12.45
C ALA A 166 -8.83 -9.07 13.86
N ASP A 167 -8.00 -8.88 14.89
CA ASP A 167 -8.42 -8.93 16.29
C ASP A 167 -9.12 -7.64 16.71
N PHE A 168 -8.76 -6.51 16.07
CA PHE A 168 -9.33 -5.21 16.40
C PHE A 168 -9.42 -4.29 15.18
N VAL A 169 -10.27 -3.28 15.27
CA VAL A 169 -10.47 -2.29 14.20
C VAL A 169 -9.91 -0.93 14.61
N ILE A 170 -9.26 -0.27 13.64
CA ILE A 170 -8.93 1.16 13.68
C ILE A 170 -10.01 1.85 12.85
N LEU A 171 -10.97 2.47 13.51
CA LEU A 171 -12.17 3.01 12.88
C LEU A 171 -12.10 4.52 12.78
N MET A 172 -12.39 5.06 11.58
CA MET A 172 -12.70 6.47 11.39
C MET A 172 -14.22 6.68 11.46
N ALA A 173 -14.68 7.57 12.34
CA ALA A 173 -16.11 7.89 12.50
C ALA A 173 -16.32 9.40 12.70
N ALA A 174 -17.45 9.92 12.22
CA ALA A 174 -17.83 11.31 12.41
C ALA A 174 -18.32 11.54 13.84
N THR A 175 -17.64 12.40 14.58
CA THR A 175 -18.11 12.94 15.86
C THR A 175 -18.80 14.30 15.70
N ASP A 176 -18.48 15.03 14.61
CA ASP A 176 -19.15 16.25 14.19
C ASP A 176 -19.27 16.28 12.67
N ARG A 177 -20.40 15.84 12.13
CA ARG A 177 -20.62 15.80 10.66
C ARG A 177 -20.57 17.16 10.00
N ALA A 178 -20.91 18.25 10.70
CA ALA A 178 -20.91 19.59 10.11
C ALA A 178 -19.50 20.07 9.75
N LYS A 179 -18.48 19.59 10.46
CA LYS A 179 -17.07 19.92 10.20
C LYS A 179 -16.41 19.05 9.13
N GLY A 180 -17.02 17.92 8.74
CA GLY A 180 -16.46 17.00 7.75
C GLY A 180 -15.01 16.61 8.06
N SER A 181 -14.14 16.61 7.04
CA SER A 181 -12.70 16.28 7.21
C SER A 181 -11.88 17.34 7.97
N HIS A 182 -12.46 18.51 8.26
CA HIS A 182 -11.82 19.65 8.93
C HIS A 182 -12.12 19.70 10.45
N GLY A 183 -11.98 18.58 11.12
CA GLY A 183 -12.20 18.49 12.56
C GLY A 183 -13.47 17.74 12.97
N GLY A 184 -14.15 17.08 12.03
CA GLY A 184 -15.37 16.31 12.32
C GLY A 184 -15.15 14.81 12.42
N ILE A 185 -13.97 14.29 12.06
CA ILE A 185 -13.67 12.86 12.03
C ILE A 185 -12.72 12.50 13.17
N SER A 186 -13.10 11.50 13.95
CA SER A 186 -12.32 10.92 15.05
C SER A 186 -11.86 9.50 14.72
N CYS A 187 -10.80 9.06 15.38
CA CYS A 187 -10.25 7.72 15.26
C CYS A 187 -10.52 6.95 16.55
N PHE A 188 -10.99 5.71 16.41
CA PHE A 188 -11.27 4.80 17.51
C PHE A 188 -10.55 3.48 17.31
N VAL A 189 -10.15 2.81 18.41
CA VAL A 189 -9.56 1.47 18.37
C VAL A 189 -10.32 0.59 19.36
N PHE A 190 -10.88 -0.54 18.89
CA PHE A 190 -11.59 -1.51 19.73
C PHE A 190 -11.62 -2.89 19.05
N ASP A 191 -11.91 -3.92 19.86
CA ASP A 191 -11.87 -5.31 19.44
C ASP A 191 -12.98 -5.64 18.43
N MET A 192 -12.71 -6.54 17.48
CA MET A 192 -13.68 -6.96 16.48
C MET A 192 -14.84 -7.78 17.04
N ASP A 193 -14.68 -8.38 18.23
CA ASP A 193 -15.72 -9.11 18.96
C ASP A 193 -16.62 -8.20 19.82
N THR A 194 -16.40 -6.87 19.79
CA THR A 194 -17.26 -5.91 20.49
C THR A 194 -18.72 -6.05 20.05
N PRO A 195 -19.68 -6.15 20.98
CA PRO A 195 -21.09 -6.32 20.62
C PRO A 195 -21.59 -5.25 19.68
N GLY A 196 -22.26 -5.67 18.59
CA GLY A 196 -22.74 -4.79 17.53
C GLY A 196 -21.81 -4.70 16.30
N VAL A 197 -20.58 -5.22 16.37
CA VAL A 197 -19.69 -5.35 15.19
C VAL A 197 -20.05 -6.61 14.43
N LYS A 198 -20.29 -6.48 13.10
CA LYS A 198 -20.65 -7.61 12.24
C LYS A 198 -19.98 -7.51 10.89
N LEU A 199 -19.34 -8.58 10.43
CA LEU A 199 -18.94 -8.74 9.03
C LEU A 199 -20.20 -9.09 8.23
N SER A 200 -20.48 -8.33 7.16
CA SER A 200 -21.68 -8.52 6.33
C SER A 200 -21.38 -9.11 4.96
N THR A 201 -20.73 -8.37 4.10
CA THR A 201 -20.48 -8.74 2.71
C THR A 201 -19.01 -8.92 2.44
N ARG A 202 -18.65 -10.05 1.81
CA ARG A 202 -17.30 -10.31 1.31
C ARG A 202 -17.22 -9.98 -0.17
N TYR A 203 -16.28 -9.16 -0.56
CA TYR A 203 -16.08 -8.75 -1.95
C TYR A 203 -14.87 -9.48 -2.56
N LEU A 204 -15.07 -10.18 -3.67
CA LEU A 204 -13.96 -10.71 -4.45
C LEU A 204 -13.48 -9.61 -5.42
N THR A 205 -12.21 -9.22 -5.30
CA THR A 205 -11.58 -8.20 -6.16
C THR A 205 -10.87 -8.82 -7.35
N ILE A 206 -10.52 -8.01 -8.34
CA ILE A 206 -9.71 -8.44 -9.50
C ILE A 206 -8.32 -8.95 -9.12
N THR A 207 -7.83 -8.60 -7.94
CA THR A 207 -6.53 -9.05 -7.40
C THR A 207 -6.63 -10.36 -6.60
N GLY A 208 -7.83 -10.93 -6.50
CA GLY A 208 -8.09 -12.14 -5.71
C GLY A 208 -8.22 -11.88 -4.20
N GLU A 209 -7.95 -10.66 -3.73
CA GLU A 209 -8.18 -10.29 -2.34
C GLU A 209 -9.67 -10.17 -2.03
N THR A 210 -10.02 -10.41 -0.78
CA THR A 210 -11.41 -10.48 -0.34
C THR A 210 -11.69 -9.54 0.83
N PRO A 211 -11.69 -8.20 0.61
CA PRO A 211 -12.07 -7.26 1.66
C PRO A 211 -13.55 -7.40 2.04
N TRP A 212 -13.87 -6.97 3.25
CA TRP A 212 -15.21 -7.10 3.83
C TRP A 212 -15.91 -5.75 4.00
N GLU A 213 -17.23 -5.84 4.12
CA GLU A 213 -18.07 -4.81 4.68
C GLU A 213 -18.27 -5.09 6.18
N ILE A 214 -18.11 -4.05 7.02
CA ILE A 214 -18.31 -4.13 8.47
C ILE A 214 -19.50 -3.24 8.83
N VAL A 215 -20.49 -3.80 9.50
CA VAL A 215 -21.63 -3.08 10.06
C VAL A 215 -21.39 -2.83 11.56
N PHE A 216 -21.60 -1.60 12.00
CA PHE A 216 -21.57 -1.17 13.39
C PHE A 216 -23.01 -0.81 13.79
N ASP A 217 -23.58 -1.59 14.69
CA ASP A 217 -24.97 -1.43 15.17
C ASP A 217 -24.97 -1.19 16.69
N ASN A 218 -25.14 0.07 17.07
CA ASN A 218 -25.12 0.51 18.48
C ASN A 218 -23.87 0.03 19.25
N VAL A 219 -22.72 0.00 18.58
CA VAL A 219 -21.45 -0.41 19.20
C VAL A 219 -21.06 0.60 20.27
N ARG A 220 -21.01 0.16 21.52
CA ARG A 220 -20.64 1.01 22.67
C ARG A 220 -19.19 0.78 23.04
N VAL A 221 -18.39 1.86 23.00
CA VAL A 221 -16.97 1.84 23.38
C VAL A 221 -16.68 2.90 24.46
N PRO A 222 -15.81 2.63 25.42
CA PRO A 222 -15.37 3.63 26.42
C PRO A 222 -14.71 4.83 25.74
N ALA A 223 -14.78 6.00 26.34
CA ALA A 223 -14.14 7.21 25.80
C ALA A 223 -12.62 7.08 25.69
N SER A 224 -11.99 6.23 26.49
CA SER A 224 -10.54 5.89 26.40
C SER A 224 -10.14 5.21 25.09
N HIS A 225 -11.09 4.67 24.31
CA HIS A 225 -10.86 4.07 23.00
C HIS A 225 -10.73 5.10 21.85
N LEU A 226 -10.93 6.38 22.15
CA LEU A 226 -10.61 7.47 21.24
C LEU A 226 -9.09 7.62 21.11
N VAL A 227 -8.58 7.58 19.88
CA VAL A 227 -7.16 7.75 19.59
C VAL A 227 -6.82 9.23 19.42
N GLY A 228 -5.99 9.75 20.31
CA GLY A 228 -5.62 11.16 20.32
C GLY A 228 -6.77 12.07 20.74
N LYS A 229 -7.05 13.13 19.96
CA LYS A 229 -8.09 14.12 20.28
C LYS A 229 -9.31 13.94 19.38
N GLU A 230 -10.51 14.22 19.92
CA GLU A 230 -11.74 14.25 19.14
C GLU A 230 -11.63 15.22 17.95
N GLY A 231 -12.10 14.82 16.78
CA GLY A 231 -12.01 15.57 15.53
C GLY A 231 -10.65 15.49 14.82
N HIS A 232 -9.62 14.88 15.42
CA HIS A 232 -8.28 14.80 14.83
C HIS A 232 -7.96 13.46 14.13
N GLY A 233 -8.92 12.55 14.02
CA GLY A 233 -8.72 11.22 13.43
C GLY A 233 -8.26 11.30 11.97
N PHE A 234 -8.83 12.18 11.17
CA PHE A 234 -8.43 12.33 9.77
C PHE A 234 -6.95 12.74 9.61
N SER A 235 -6.45 13.64 10.45
CA SER A 235 -5.05 14.08 10.42
C SER A 235 -4.09 12.95 10.81
N LEU A 236 -4.47 12.09 11.75
CA LEU A 236 -3.70 10.88 12.12
C LEU A 236 -3.61 9.91 10.94
N GLY A 237 -4.73 9.65 10.26
CA GLY A 237 -4.76 8.82 9.06
C GLY A 237 -3.90 9.38 7.93
N GLN A 238 -3.91 10.70 7.69
CA GLN A 238 -3.13 11.33 6.63
C GLN A 238 -1.60 11.26 6.85
N LYS A 239 -1.12 11.32 8.09
CA LYS A 239 0.32 11.13 8.40
C LYS A 239 0.81 9.74 7.96
N TRP A 240 0.00 8.71 8.18
CA TRP A 240 0.32 7.35 7.74
C TRP A 240 0.29 7.20 6.21
N LEU A 241 -0.69 7.79 5.54
CA LEU A 241 -0.85 7.70 4.09
C LEU A 241 0.33 8.33 3.33
N GLY A 242 1.09 9.27 3.91
CA GLY A 242 2.27 9.86 3.27
C GLY A 242 3.35 8.80 2.98
N ALA A 243 3.82 8.09 3.99
CA ALA A 243 4.82 7.03 3.83
C ALA A 243 4.27 5.85 2.99
N GLY A 244 2.99 5.49 3.17
CA GLY A 244 2.32 4.46 2.39
C GLY A 244 2.32 4.74 0.89
N ARG A 245 2.11 5.99 0.48
CA ARG A 245 2.15 6.41 -0.93
C ARG A 245 3.55 6.31 -1.55
N ILE A 246 4.60 6.61 -0.78
CA ILE A 246 5.99 6.42 -1.24
C ILE A 246 6.28 4.92 -1.42
N LYS A 247 5.86 4.08 -0.48
CA LYS A 247 5.94 2.61 -0.57
C LYS A 247 5.22 2.09 -1.83
N GLN A 248 4.01 2.59 -2.12
CA GLN A 248 3.31 2.23 -3.36
C GLN A 248 4.09 2.64 -4.61
N GLY A 249 4.66 3.85 -4.62
CA GLY A 249 5.52 4.31 -5.71
C GLY A 249 6.74 3.41 -5.90
N ALA A 250 7.40 3.04 -4.82
CA ALA A 250 8.54 2.13 -4.87
C ALA A 250 8.15 0.74 -5.43
N ARG A 251 7.04 0.15 -4.98
CA ARG A 251 6.52 -1.10 -5.57
C ARG A 251 6.22 -0.98 -7.05
N ALA A 252 5.67 0.16 -7.48
CA ALA A 252 5.38 0.45 -8.87
C ALA A 252 6.64 0.49 -9.75
N LEU A 253 7.78 1.00 -9.23
CA LEU A 253 9.08 0.91 -9.93
C LEU A 253 9.46 -0.55 -10.20
N GLY A 254 9.35 -1.41 -9.20
CA GLY A 254 9.65 -2.84 -9.34
C GLY A 254 8.76 -3.52 -10.37
N ALA A 255 7.46 -3.29 -10.32
CA ALA A 255 6.51 -3.84 -11.29
C ALA A 255 6.81 -3.37 -12.73
N THR A 256 7.13 -2.09 -12.90
CA THR A 256 7.52 -1.54 -14.21
C THR A 256 8.80 -2.20 -14.74
N ARG A 257 9.81 -2.37 -13.89
CA ARG A 257 11.05 -3.08 -14.25
C ARG A 257 10.76 -4.51 -14.68
N ARG A 258 9.93 -5.23 -13.93
CA ARG A 258 9.54 -6.61 -14.27
C ARG A 258 8.79 -6.67 -15.61
N CYS A 259 7.89 -5.74 -15.87
CA CYS A 259 7.19 -5.65 -17.16
C CYS A 259 8.16 -5.41 -18.32
N LEU A 260 9.15 -4.55 -18.14
CA LEU A 260 10.20 -4.31 -19.16
C LEU A 260 11.06 -5.56 -19.39
N GLU A 261 11.48 -6.27 -18.33
CA GLU A 261 12.24 -7.51 -18.41
C GLU A 261 11.47 -8.57 -19.23
N LEU A 262 10.21 -8.83 -18.85
CA LEU A 262 9.35 -9.82 -19.51
C LEU A 262 9.05 -9.46 -20.96
N ALA A 263 8.63 -8.22 -21.22
CA ALA A 263 8.29 -7.76 -22.56
C ALA A 263 9.50 -7.76 -23.50
N SER A 264 10.67 -7.34 -22.99
CA SER A 264 11.91 -7.32 -23.79
C SER A 264 12.40 -8.72 -24.14
N ALA A 265 12.33 -9.67 -23.20
CA ALA A 265 12.69 -11.07 -23.43
C ALA A 265 11.75 -11.68 -24.49
N TYR A 266 10.44 -11.57 -24.28
CA TYR A 266 9.45 -12.11 -25.20
C TYR A 266 9.56 -11.48 -26.60
N ALA A 267 9.80 -10.17 -26.69
CA ALA A 267 9.92 -9.49 -27.98
C ALA A 267 11.10 -9.99 -28.82
N LYS A 268 12.19 -10.42 -28.19
CA LYS A 268 13.37 -11.00 -28.86
C LYS A 268 13.12 -12.43 -29.37
N GLU A 269 12.25 -13.18 -28.70
CA GLU A 269 11.97 -14.59 -29.01
C GLU A 269 10.80 -14.75 -29.97
N ARG A 270 9.76 -13.92 -29.84
CA ARG A 270 8.53 -14.03 -30.63
C ARG A 270 8.75 -13.56 -32.06
N VAL A 271 8.61 -14.49 -33.00
CA VAL A 271 8.73 -14.21 -34.45
C VAL A 271 7.34 -14.02 -35.07
N THR A 272 7.17 -12.96 -35.86
CA THR A 272 6.02 -12.69 -36.73
C THR A 272 6.48 -12.13 -38.06
N PHE A 273 5.87 -12.55 -39.15
CA PHE A 273 6.29 -12.11 -40.51
C PHE A 273 7.79 -12.29 -40.78
N GLY A 274 8.36 -13.41 -40.31
CA GLY A 274 9.73 -13.81 -40.54
C GLY A 274 10.80 -13.16 -39.66
N GLU A 275 10.43 -12.28 -38.70
CA GLU A 275 11.38 -11.57 -37.83
C GLU A 275 10.89 -11.48 -36.39
N PRO A 276 11.82 -11.38 -35.40
CA PRO A 276 11.44 -11.05 -34.02
C PRO A 276 10.64 -9.76 -33.94
N ILE A 277 9.61 -9.74 -33.08
CA ILE A 277 8.79 -8.52 -32.90
C ILE A 277 9.61 -7.36 -32.31
N ALA A 278 10.75 -7.63 -31.69
CA ALA A 278 11.72 -6.62 -31.25
C ALA A 278 12.21 -5.69 -32.37
N HIS A 279 12.15 -6.13 -33.64
CA HIS A 279 12.50 -5.31 -34.81
C HIS A 279 11.38 -4.34 -35.22
N ARG A 280 10.19 -4.46 -34.63
CA ARG A 280 9.05 -3.57 -34.92
C ARG A 280 9.18 -2.28 -34.14
N GLN A 281 9.26 -1.15 -34.81
CA GLN A 281 9.42 0.18 -34.22
C GLN A 281 8.32 0.50 -33.17
N ALA A 282 7.07 0.08 -33.43
CA ALA A 282 5.96 0.25 -32.49
C ALA A 282 6.18 -0.49 -31.15
N ILE A 283 6.89 -1.63 -31.14
CA ILE A 283 7.29 -2.34 -29.92
C ILE A 283 8.43 -1.61 -29.22
N GLN A 284 9.45 -1.20 -29.99
CA GLN A 284 10.61 -0.48 -29.45
C GLN A 284 10.20 0.81 -28.74
N TRP A 285 9.31 1.60 -29.33
CA TRP A 285 8.84 2.85 -28.73
C TRP A 285 8.13 2.62 -27.37
N ARG A 286 7.26 1.63 -27.29
CA ARG A 286 6.56 1.28 -26.04
C ARG A 286 7.53 0.87 -24.92
N LEU A 287 8.58 0.12 -25.27
CA LEU A 287 9.64 -0.25 -24.32
C LEU A 287 10.44 0.97 -23.87
N VAL A 288 10.82 1.85 -24.80
CA VAL A 288 11.57 3.07 -24.50
C VAL A 288 10.75 4.04 -23.65
N ASP A 289 9.48 4.27 -23.97
CA ASP A 289 8.60 5.15 -23.18
C ASP A 289 8.47 4.65 -21.74
N SER A 290 8.31 3.33 -21.57
CA SER A 290 8.24 2.71 -20.22
C SER A 290 9.57 2.82 -19.48
N TYR A 291 10.71 2.70 -20.17
CA TYR A 291 12.04 2.87 -19.59
C TYR A 291 12.30 4.31 -19.14
N VAL A 292 12.00 5.30 -19.99
CA VAL A 292 12.13 6.72 -19.64
C VAL A 292 11.28 7.07 -18.41
N ALA A 293 10.04 6.58 -18.38
CA ALA A 293 9.14 6.79 -17.24
C ALA A 293 9.67 6.13 -15.95
N LEU A 294 10.28 4.93 -16.05
CA LEU A 294 10.91 4.24 -14.91
C LEU A 294 12.09 5.04 -14.33
N GLU A 295 12.98 5.57 -15.18
CA GLU A 295 14.11 6.38 -14.73
C GLU A 295 13.63 7.66 -14.03
N ALA A 296 12.67 8.37 -14.64
CA ALA A 296 12.06 9.55 -14.02
C ALA A 296 11.37 9.22 -12.68
N GLY A 297 10.60 8.13 -12.64
CA GLY A 297 9.93 7.65 -11.42
C GLY A 297 10.91 7.27 -10.31
N THR A 298 12.04 6.65 -10.67
CA THR A 298 13.09 6.27 -9.73
C THR A 298 13.67 7.50 -9.03
N LEU A 299 14.05 8.53 -9.79
CA LEU A 299 14.55 9.78 -9.25
C LEU A 299 13.50 10.48 -8.38
N LEU A 300 12.24 10.45 -8.78
CA LEU A 300 11.14 11.05 -8.02
C LEU A 300 10.93 10.35 -6.67
N VAL A 301 10.93 9.02 -6.63
CA VAL A 301 10.82 8.22 -5.40
C VAL A 301 12.00 8.49 -4.48
N HIS A 302 13.24 8.42 -4.99
CA HIS A 302 14.45 8.62 -4.19
C HIS A 302 14.49 10.04 -3.60
N ARG A 303 14.19 11.07 -4.41
CA ARG A 303 14.12 12.45 -3.94
C ARG A 303 13.08 12.62 -2.81
N ALA A 304 11.87 12.11 -3.01
CA ALA A 304 10.80 12.21 -2.01
C ALA A 304 11.20 11.47 -0.72
N ALA A 305 11.69 10.25 -0.84
CA ALA A 305 12.13 9.44 0.29
C ALA A 305 13.24 10.12 1.10
N ALA A 306 14.28 10.63 0.42
CA ALA A 306 15.37 11.35 1.07
C ALA A 306 14.90 12.65 1.77
N LYS A 307 13.89 13.36 1.22
CA LYS A 307 13.27 14.50 1.91
C LYS A 307 12.54 14.07 3.19
N PHE A 308 11.81 12.96 3.15
CA PHE A 308 11.14 12.43 4.34
C PHE A 308 12.15 12.03 5.43
N ASP A 309 13.28 11.43 5.06
CA ASP A 309 14.33 11.05 6.00
C ASP A 309 14.98 12.26 6.69
N ARG A 310 15.03 13.42 6.03
CA ARG A 310 15.50 14.68 6.62
C ARG A 310 14.41 15.49 7.33
N GLY A 311 13.17 14.98 7.41
CA GLY A 311 12.05 15.73 7.98
C GLY A 311 11.54 16.89 7.11
N GLU A 312 11.97 16.98 5.84
CA GLU A 312 11.60 18.03 4.87
C GLU A 312 10.46 17.59 3.93
N GLY A 313 10.10 16.29 3.96
CA GLY A 313 9.09 15.72 3.10
C GLY A 313 7.68 16.20 3.46
N ASP A 314 6.88 16.49 2.44
CA ASP A 314 5.49 16.89 2.61
C ASP A 314 4.51 15.97 1.85
N ARG A 315 3.21 16.24 2.02
CA ARG A 315 2.16 15.48 1.34
C ARG A 315 2.21 15.60 -0.19
N ASN A 316 2.73 16.72 -0.73
CA ASN A 316 2.80 16.93 -2.18
C ASN A 316 3.89 16.03 -2.79
N ASP A 317 5.01 15.82 -2.08
CA ASP A 317 6.03 14.86 -2.49
C ASP A 317 5.43 13.45 -2.59
N ALA A 318 4.63 13.02 -1.62
CA ALA A 318 3.96 11.72 -1.64
C ALA A 318 2.88 11.62 -2.74
N TYR A 319 2.14 12.70 -3.01
CA TYR A 319 1.15 12.75 -4.09
C TYR A 319 1.81 12.66 -5.47
N LEU A 320 2.92 13.37 -5.69
CA LEU A 320 3.69 13.30 -6.93
C LEU A 320 4.19 11.88 -7.20
N VAL A 321 4.80 11.25 -6.18
CA VAL A 321 5.28 9.88 -6.28
C VAL A 321 4.15 8.93 -6.62
N LYS A 322 3.07 8.95 -5.86
CA LYS A 322 1.96 8.03 -6.10
C LYS A 322 1.34 8.25 -7.48
N LEU A 323 1.04 9.49 -7.85
CA LEU A 323 0.43 9.79 -9.14
C LEU A 323 1.28 9.26 -10.29
N HIS A 324 2.54 9.70 -10.37
CA HIS A 324 3.42 9.33 -11.47
C HIS A 324 3.67 7.82 -11.52
N CYS A 325 4.09 7.22 -10.39
CA CYS A 325 4.54 5.84 -10.38
C CYS A 325 3.41 4.83 -10.61
N THR A 326 2.20 5.08 -10.08
CA THR A 326 1.09 4.13 -10.31
C THR A 326 0.55 4.20 -11.72
N GLU A 327 0.48 5.38 -12.36
CA GLU A 327 0.13 5.51 -13.78
C GLU A 327 1.18 4.86 -14.67
N MET A 328 2.46 5.13 -14.42
CA MET A 328 3.59 4.49 -15.11
C MET A 328 3.54 2.97 -15.05
N ALA A 329 3.35 2.41 -13.84
CA ALA A 329 3.34 0.96 -13.68
C ALA A 329 2.13 0.29 -14.35
N TRP A 330 0.98 0.94 -14.32
CA TRP A 330 -0.19 0.45 -15.05
C TRP A 330 0.03 0.49 -16.56
N GLN A 331 0.59 1.58 -17.11
CA GLN A 331 0.92 1.69 -18.54
C GLN A 331 1.97 0.64 -18.96
N ALA A 332 2.99 0.41 -18.12
CA ALA A 332 4.00 -0.62 -18.38
C ALA A 332 3.41 -2.04 -18.32
N ALA A 333 2.48 -2.31 -17.41
CA ALA A 333 1.80 -3.60 -17.34
C ALA A 333 0.88 -3.83 -18.55
N ASP A 334 0.17 -2.79 -19.00
CA ASP A 334 -0.65 -2.83 -20.21
C ASP A 334 0.20 -3.02 -21.47
N MET A 335 1.32 -2.32 -21.58
CA MET A 335 2.30 -2.54 -22.63
C MET A 335 2.83 -3.98 -22.62
N CYS A 336 3.21 -4.50 -21.46
CA CYS A 336 3.73 -5.86 -21.31
C CYS A 336 2.69 -6.90 -21.78
N LEU A 337 1.44 -6.76 -21.34
CA LEU A 337 0.34 -7.61 -21.74
C LEU A 337 0.11 -7.55 -23.27
N GLN A 338 0.10 -6.34 -23.85
CA GLN A 338 -0.06 -6.15 -25.28
C GLN A 338 1.08 -6.80 -26.09
N VAL A 339 2.33 -6.70 -25.64
CA VAL A 339 3.50 -7.31 -26.31
C VAL A 339 3.40 -8.84 -26.30
N HIS A 340 2.93 -9.43 -25.21
CA HIS A 340 2.73 -10.90 -25.11
C HIS A 340 1.53 -11.40 -25.91
N GLY A 341 0.57 -10.54 -26.24
CA GLY A 341 -0.63 -10.94 -26.97
C GLY A 341 -1.45 -11.98 -26.19
N GLY A 342 -2.00 -13.00 -26.86
CA GLY A 342 -2.90 -13.98 -26.25
C GLY A 342 -2.33 -14.72 -25.03
N ILE A 343 -1.02 -15.07 -25.03
CA ILE A 343 -0.40 -15.74 -23.89
C ILE A 343 -0.33 -14.82 -22.67
N GLY A 344 -0.25 -13.49 -22.85
CA GLY A 344 -0.28 -12.52 -21.76
C GLY A 344 -1.61 -12.46 -21.01
N LEU A 345 -2.70 -12.97 -21.60
CA LEU A 345 -4.03 -13.06 -20.97
C LEU A 345 -4.24 -14.33 -20.15
N THR A 346 -3.31 -15.29 -20.25
CA THR A 346 -3.40 -16.56 -19.51
C THR A 346 -2.70 -16.44 -18.14
N THR A 347 -3.04 -17.33 -17.23
CA THR A 347 -2.41 -17.45 -15.91
C THR A 347 -1.06 -18.20 -15.94
N ASP A 348 -0.60 -18.62 -17.12
CA ASP A 348 0.69 -19.32 -17.29
C ASP A 348 1.89 -18.39 -17.10
N LEU A 349 1.67 -17.09 -17.31
CA LEU A 349 2.66 -16.03 -17.10
C LEU A 349 2.18 -15.03 -16.04
N PRO A 350 3.09 -14.35 -15.34
CA PRO A 350 2.72 -13.36 -14.32
C PRO A 350 2.13 -12.06 -14.91
N VAL A 351 2.01 -11.94 -16.22
CA VAL A 351 1.71 -10.71 -16.96
C VAL A 351 0.30 -10.20 -16.66
N GLU A 352 -0.72 -11.07 -16.74
CA GLU A 352 -2.11 -10.70 -16.44
C GLU A 352 -2.28 -10.29 -14.97
N ARG A 353 -1.53 -10.94 -14.05
CA ARG A 353 -1.54 -10.61 -12.63
C ARG A 353 -0.87 -9.27 -12.37
N LEU A 354 0.27 -8.97 -13.00
CA LEU A 354 0.90 -7.65 -12.96
C LEU A 354 -0.10 -6.56 -13.38
N TRP A 355 -0.84 -6.78 -14.48
CA TRP A 355 -1.84 -5.83 -14.96
C TRP A 355 -2.96 -5.58 -13.94
N ARG A 356 -3.54 -6.64 -13.37
CA ARG A 356 -4.62 -6.54 -12.37
C ARG A 356 -4.14 -5.81 -11.10
N ASP A 357 -2.94 -6.14 -10.62
CA ASP A 357 -2.36 -5.55 -9.42
C ASP A 357 -2.09 -4.05 -9.61
N GLN A 358 -1.48 -3.65 -10.74
CA GLN A 358 -1.22 -2.23 -11.01
C GLN A 358 -2.51 -1.44 -11.22
N ARG A 359 -3.53 -2.03 -11.87
CA ARG A 359 -4.84 -1.37 -12.00
C ARG A 359 -5.50 -1.13 -10.64
N SER A 360 -5.36 -2.06 -9.71
CA SER A 360 -5.84 -1.90 -8.33
C SER A 360 -5.10 -0.79 -7.58
N HIS A 361 -3.77 -0.68 -7.74
CA HIS A 361 -2.96 0.36 -7.09
C HIS A 361 -3.34 1.78 -7.51
N MET A 362 -3.86 1.98 -8.72
CA MET A 362 -4.37 3.29 -9.15
C MET A 362 -5.57 3.76 -8.32
N ILE A 363 -6.41 2.83 -7.84
CA ILE A 363 -7.66 3.18 -7.14
C ILE A 363 -7.43 3.37 -5.63
N THR A 364 -6.62 2.52 -5.02
CA THR A 364 -6.45 2.48 -3.56
C THR A 364 -5.60 3.62 -3.03
N GLU A 365 -5.85 4.05 -1.80
CA GLU A 365 -5.15 5.12 -1.07
C GLU A 365 -5.19 6.49 -1.76
N GLY A 366 -6.25 6.73 -2.52
CA GLY A 366 -6.49 7.94 -3.30
C GLY A 366 -6.21 7.74 -4.79
N THR A 367 -7.22 8.03 -5.61
CA THR A 367 -7.13 7.87 -7.07
C THR A 367 -6.21 8.92 -7.70
N PRO A 368 -5.76 8.73 -8.97
CA PRO A 368 -5.01 9.75 -9.71
C PRO A 368 -5.72 11.11 -9.77
N GLU A 369 -7.06 11.10 -9.85
CA GLU A 369 -7.86 12.32 -9.85
C GLU A 369 -7.75 13.06 -8.51
N ILE A 370 -7.80 12.34 -7.39
CA ILE A 370 -7.63 12.93 -6.04
C ILE A 370 -6.21 13.46 -5.87
N MET A 371 -5.19 12.75 -6.38
CA MET A 371 -3.81 13.26 -6.34
C MET A 371 -3.67 14.54 -7.17
N ARG A 372 -4.25 14.58 -8.38
CA ARG A 372 -4.27 15.78 -9.23
C ARG A 372 -5.00 16.95 -8.58
N MET A 373 -6.18 16.70 -7.99
CA MET A 373 -6.95 17.74 -7.27
C MET A 373 -6.12 18.35 -6.12
N ALA A 374 -5.42 17.50 -5.35
CA ALA A 374 -4.58 17.98 -4.25
C ALA A 374 -3.36 18.76 -4.76
N LEU A 375 -2.69 18.29 -5.81
CA LEU A 375 -1.53 18.93 -6.41
C LEU A 375 -1.90 20.22 -7.16
N ALA A 376 -3.07 20.30 -7.78
CA ALA A 376 -3.52 21.51 -8.49
C ALA A 376 -3.48 22.75 -7.59
N ARG A 377 -3.92 22.64 -6.32
CA ARG A 377 -3.84 23.72 -5.35
C ARG A 377 -2.39 24.16 -5.10
N HIS A 378 -1.46 23.19 -4.98
CA HIS A 378 -0.04 23.49 -4.82
C HIS A 378 0.53 24.21 -6.05
N VAL A 379 0.24 23.71 -7.25
CA VAL A 379 0.68 24.32 -8.52
C VAL A 379 0.19 25.76 -8.66
N LEU A 380 -1.12 25.99 -8.46
CA LEU A 380 -1.73 27.33 -8.58
C LEU A 380 -1.12 28.31 -7.57
N ASN A 381 -0.84 27.87 -6.34
CA ASN A 381 -0.24 28.72 -5.32
C ASN A 381 1.26 29.00 -5.57
N THR A 382 1.96 28.09 -6.25
CA THR A 382 3.41 28.21 -6.49
C THR A 382 3.72 29.00 -7.76
N PHE A 383 2.97 28.77 -8.84
CA PHE A 383 3.26 29.30 -10.17
C PHE A 383 2.24 30.36 -10.63
N GLY A 384 1.14 30.55 -9.93
CA GLY A 384 0.08 31.52 -10.25
C GLY A 384 0.28 32.89 -9.65
N ARG A 385 1.53 33.31 -9.33
CA ARG A 385 1.88 34.62 -8.78
C ARG A 385 2.20 35.61 -9.88
#